data_a8ed381009a61d2cea116b3746e766eb
#
_entry.id   a8ed381009a61d2cea116b3746e766eb
#
_cell.length_a   1.000
_cell.length_b   1.000
_cell.length_c   1.000
_cell.angle_alpha   90.00
_cell.angle_beta   90.00
_cell.angle_gamma   90.00
#
_symmetry.space_group_name_H-M   'P 1'
#
loop_
_entity.id
_entity.type
_entity.pdbx_description
1 polymer ?
#
loop_
_entity_poly.entity_id
_entity_poly.type
_entity_poly.pdbx_seq_one_letter_code
_entity_poly.pdbx_strand_id
1 'polypeptide(L)'
;QEEVENFSHILNSFGRSENVLQVTKRRYSRLREASVLYYPGPDLGKLSRHRRFFGDHAWSLCGITHTTASSGAMDALVDLVTSPLREWDGLVCPSSAVKGHVLNVIEAQKEYLRREIAATKFT
;
A
#
# COMPACT_ATOMS: atom_id res chain seq x y z
N GLN A 1 -12.95 13.57 15.99
CA GLN A 1 -12.48 14.95 16.21
C GLN A 1 -11.35 14.96 17.25
N GLU A 2 -11.51 14.28 18.36
CA GLU A 2 -10.51 14.12 19.43
C GLU A 2 -9.18 13.54 18.92
N GLU A 3 -9.22 12.54 18.02
CA GLU A 3 -8.01 11.93 17.43
C GLU A 3 -7.21 12.94 16.59
N VAL A 4 -7.88 13.84 15.86
CA VAL A 4 -7.25 14.89 15.05
C VAL A 4 -6.58 15.92 15.96
N GLU A 5 -7.23 16.30 17.04
CA GLU A 5 -6.72 17.25 18.02
C GLU A 5 -5.48 16.67 18.73
N ASN A 6 -5.54 15.41 19.17
CA ASN A 6 -4.41 14.71 19.76
C ASN A 6 -3.21 14.62 18.81
N PHE A 7 -3.45 14.26 17.55
CA PHE A 7 -2.39 14.16 16.54
C PHE A 7 -1.77 15.54 16.26
N SER A 8 -2.59 16.59 16.16
CA SER A 8 -2.11 17.97 15.98
C SER A 8 -1.25 18.41 17.16
N HIS A 9 -1.63 18.03 18.38
CA HIS A 9 -0.85 18.35 19.57
C HIS A 9 0.52 17.66 19.55
N ILE A 10 0.58 16.40 19.13
CA ILE A 10 1.83 15.65 18.95
C ILE A 10 2.71 16.34 17.90
N LEU A 11 2.17 16.71 16.75
CA LEU A 11 2.92 17.42 15.70
C LEU A 11 3.53 18.73 16.23
N ASN A 12 2.72 19.51 16.94
CA ASN A 12 3.19 20.77 17.53
C ASN A 12 4.33 20.57 18.53
N SER A 13 4.33 19.47 19.29
CA SER A 13 5.42 19.13 20.21
C SER A 13 6.75 18.84 19.50
N PHE A 14 6.70 18.47 18.23
CA PHE A 14 7.86 18.29 17.34
C PHE A 14 8.18 19.54 16.49
N GLY A 15 7.58 20.69 16.82
CA GLY A 15 7.80 21.93 16.08
C GLY A 15 7.15 21.96 14.69
N ARG A 16 6.15 21.11 14.45
CA ARG A 16 5.40 21.03 13.19
C ARG A 16 4.05 21.74 13.35
N SER A 17 3.65 22.49 12.34
CA SER A 17 2.42 23.27 12.32
C SER A 17 1.51 22.98 11.11
N GLU A 18 1.72 21.86 10.47
CA GLU A 18 0.94 21.47 9.31
C GLU A 18 -0.53 21.22 9.67
N ASN A 19 -1.40 21.55 8.72
CA ASN A 19 -2.83 21.34 8.88
C ASN A 19 -3.16 19.85 8.83
N VAL A 20 -3.76 19.33 9.89
CA VAL A 20 -4.21 17.94 9.98
C VAL A 20 -5.67 17.85 9.57
N LEU A 21 -5.93 17.04 8.56
CA LEU A 21 -7.27 16.79 8.04
C LEU A 21 -7.64 15.32 8.21
N GLN A 22 -8.76 15.06 8.86
CA GLN A 22 -9.31 13.71 8.91
C GLN A 22 -10.01 13.38 7.58
N VAL A 23 -9.57 12.30 6.94
CA VAL A 23 -10.22 11.76 5.75
C VAL A 23 -11.03 10.53 6.13
N THR A 24 -12.33 10.62 6.04
CA THR A 24 -13.26 9.51 6.29
C THR A 24 -13.57 8.76 5.00
N LYS A 25 -14.11 7.54 5.11
CA LYS A 25 -14.55 6.74 3.94
C LYS A 25 -15.53 7.50 3.01
N ARG A 26 -16.33 8.41 3.55
CA ARG A 26 -17.27 9.24 2.77
C ARG A 26 -16.57 10.38 2.01
N ARG A 27 -15.32 10.70 2.32
CA ARG A 27 -14.55 11.80 1.73
C ARG A 27 -13.21 11.31 1.15
N TYR A 28 -13.16 10.10 0.66
CA TYR A 28 -11.94 9.50 0.10
C TYR A 28 -11.36 10.29 -1.08
N SER A 29 -12.20 11.02 -1.83
CA SER A 29 -11.74 11.93 -2.91
C SER A 29 -10.71 12.96 -2.45
N ARG A 30 -10.70 13.32 -1.16
CA ARG A 30 -9.72 14.24 -0.58
C ARG A 30 -8.29 13.69 -0.53
N LEU A 31 -8.10 12.37 -0.68
CA LEU A 31 -6.77 11.78 -0.80
C LEU A 31 -5.99 12.30 -2.03
N ARG A 32 -6.68 12.83 -3.03
CA ARG A 32 -6.04 13.51 -4.16
C ARG A 32 -5.19 14.71 -3.74
N GLU A 33 -5.57 15.38 -2.65
CA GLU A 33 -4.84 16.52 -2.09
C GLU A 33 -3.53 16.08 -1.39
N ALA A 34 -3.49 14.83 -0.92
CA ALA A 34 -2.34 14.29 -0.17
C ALA A 34 -1.22 13.72 -1.06
N SER A 35 -1.49 13.45 -2.33
CA SER A 35 -0.58 12.85 -3.31
C SER A 35 -0.09 11.42 -2.99
N VAL A 36 0.03 11.04 -1.72
CA VAL A 36 0.49 9.72 -1.27
C VAL A 36 -0.40 9.21 -0.14
N LEU A 37 -0.78 7.94 -0.22
CA LEU A 37 -1.40 7.20 0.88
C LEU A 37 -0.39 6.19 1.42
N TYR A 38 0.09 6.41 2.65
CA TYR A 38 0.88 5.42 3.38
C TYR A 38 -0.03 4.47 4.14
N TYR A 39 0.25 3.18 4.02
CA TYR A 39 -0.44 2.12 4.73
C TYR A 39 0.57 1.25 5.51
N PRO A 40 0.37 1.05 6.83
CA PRO A 40 1.31 0.29 7.65
C PRO A 40 1.16 -1.23 7.49
N GLY A 41 1.20 -1.70 6.24
CA GLY A 41 1.07 -3.10 5.88
C GLY A 41 1.30 -3.35 4.40
N PRO A 42 1.32 -4.61 3.95
CA PRO A 42 1.53 -4.99 2.55
C PRO A 42 0.25 -4.98 1.69
N ASP A 43 -0.93 -4.70 2.24
CA ASP A 43 -2.25 -4.82 1.58
C ASP A 43 -2.51 -3.76 0.48
N LEU A 44 -1.51 -3.43 -0.32
CA LEU A 44 -1.61 -2.42 -1.37
C LEU A 44 -2.56 -2.83 -2.49
N GLY A 45 -2.73 -4.13 -2.73
CA GLY A 45 -3.64 -4.63 -3.75
C GLY A 45 -5.08 -4.17 -3.53
N LYS A 46 -5.58 -4.28 -2.30
CA LYS A 46 -6.91 -3.80 -1.92
C LYS A 46 -7.05 -2.29 -2.10
N LEU A 47 -6.03 -1.52 -1.70
CA LEU A 47 -6.03 -0.06 -1.82
C LEU A 47 -5.95 0.38 -3.29
N SER A 48 -5.19 -0.33 -4.12
CA SER A 48 -5.07 -0.03 -5.56
C SER A 48 -6.40 -0.24 -6.29
N ARG A 49 -7.15 -1.31 -5.96
CA ARG A 49 -8.51 -1.52 -6.50
C ARG A 49 -9.46 -0.40 -6.10
N HIS A 50 -9.37 0.06 -4.86
CA HIS A 50 -10.19 1.19 -4.40
C HIS A 50 -9.82 2.49 -5.13
N ARG A 51 -8.51 2.78 -5.31
CA ARG A 51 -8.03 3.95 -6.04
C ARG A 51 -8.61 4.05 -7.45
N ARG A 52 -8.84 2.93 -8.14
CA ARG A 52 -9.40 2.94 -9.51
C ARG A 52 -10.70 3.69 -9.66
N PHE A 53 -11.54 3.74 -8.62
CA PHE A 53 -12.78 4.54 -8.65
C PHE A 53 -12.51 6.06 -8.74
N PHE A 54 -11.31 6.50 -8.39
CA PHE A 54 -10.88 7.90 -8.41
C PHE A 54 -9.88 8.21 -9.53
N GLY A 55 -9.40 7.18 -10.22
CA GLY A 55 -8.37 7.24 -11.26
C GLY A 55 -7.01 6.74 -10.75
N ASP A 56 -6.27 6.05 -11.61
CA ASP A 56 -4.98 5.44 -11.26
C ASP A 56 -3.93 6.45 -10.79
N HIS A 57 -4.01 7.70 -11.29
CA HIS A 57 -3.12 8.81 -10.93
C HIS A 57 -3.60 9.65 -9.75
N ALA A 58 -4.69 9.24 -9.08
CA ALA A 58 -5.30 10.06 -8.02
C ALA A 58 -4.36 10.26 -6.82
N TRP A 59 -3.57 9.26 -6.46
CA TRP A 59 -2.50 9.27 -5.44
C TRP A 59 -1.61 8.05 -5.60
N SER A 60 -0.39 8.13 -5.07
CA SER A 60 0.52 6.98 -4.92
C SER A 60 0.18 6.17 -3.68
N LEU A 61 0.54 4.89 -3.70
CA LEU A 61 0.42 4.00 -2.54
C LEU A 61 1.82 3.66 -2.02
N CYS A 62 2.00 3.76 -0.72
CA CYS A 62 3.22 3.31 -0.05
C CYS A 62 2.86 2.37 1.09
N GLY A 63 3.33 1.14 1.04
CA GLY A 63 3.17 0.15 2.09
C GLY A 63 4.47 -0.24 2.74
N ILE A 64 4.39 -1.04 3.80
CA ILE A 64 5.55 -1.61 4.46
C ILE A 64 5.27 -3.04 4.90
N THR A 65 6.25 -3.93 4.76
CA THR A 65 6.19 -5.28 5.32
C THR A 65 6.81 -5.28 6.72
N HIS A 66 6.01 -5.52 7.75
CA HIS A 66 6.52 -5.71 9.12
C HIS A 66 6.88 -7.18 9.40
N THR A 67 6.09 -8.08 8.85
CA THR A 67 6.28 -9.52 8.95
C THR A 67 5.93 -10.19 7.64
N THR A 68 6.58 -11.28 7.35
CA THR A 68 6.31 -12.15 6.20
C THR A 68 5.85 -13.54 6.64
N ALA A 69 5.69 -13.75 7.95
CA ALA A 69 5.39 -15.06 8.52
C ALA A 69 3.90 -15.37 8.71
N SER A 70 3.03 -14.37 8.68
CA SER A 70 1.58 -14.60 8.81
C SER A 70 0.93 -14.93 7.46
N SER A 71 -0.11 -15.78 7.47
CA SER A 71 -0.89 -16.09 6.27
C SER A 71 -1.44 -14.83 5.60
N GLY A 72 -1.97 -13.89 6.38
CA GLY A 72 -2.49 -12.64 5.83
C GLY A 72 -1.43 -11.78 5.14
N ALA A 73 -0.20 -11.75 5.65
CA ALA A 73 0.91 -11.05 4.99
C ALA A 73 1.30 -11.74 3.67
N MET A 74 1.33 -13.07 3.66
CA MET A 74 1.62 -13.85 2.44
C MET A 74 0.54 -13.65 1.38
N ASP A 75 -0.74 -13.71 1.77
CA ASP A 75 -1.86 -13.46 0.86
C ASP A 75 -1.82 -12.04 0.27
N ALA A 76 -1.47 -11.05 1.09
CA ALA A 76 -1.30 -9.67 0.63
C ALA A 76 -0.17 -9.51 -0.38
N LEU A 77 0.98 -10.20 -0.18
CA LEU A 77 2.10 -10.20 -1.13
C LEU A 77 1.75 -10.89 -2.46
N VAL A 78 1.07 -12.04 -2.39
CA VAL A 78 0.57 -12.76 -3.57
C VAL A 78 -0.41 -11.90 -4.37
N ASP A 79 -1.29 -11.17 -3.69
CA ASP A 79 -2.29 -10.29 -4.29
C ASP A 79 -1.65 -9.12 -5.08
N LEU A 80 -0.44 -8.70 -4.77
CA LEU A 80 0.26 -7.63 -5.51
C LEU A 80 0.45 -7.98 -6.99
N VAL A 81 0.65 -9.27 -7.31
CA VAL A 81 0.97 -9.73 -8.67
C VAL A 81 -0.14 -9.46 -9.68
N THR A 82 -1.40 -9.45 -9.22
CA THR A 82 -2.59 -9.27 -10.07
C THR A 82 -3.37 -8.00 -9.78
N SER A 83 -2.88 -7.21 -8.84
CA SER A 83 -3.52 -5.96 -8.42
C SER A 83 -3.19 -4.81 -9.38
N PRO A 84 -4.05 -3.80 -9.52
CA PRO A 84 -3.81 -2.65 -10.38
C PRO A 84 -2.84 -1.62 -9.76
N LEU A 85 -1.68 -2.12 -9.33
CA LEU A 85 -0.56 -1.29 -8.90
C LEU A 85 0.09 -0.60 -10.10
N ARG A 86 0.81 0.47 -9.84
CA ARG A 86 1.50 1.27 -10.84
C ARG A 86 2.95 1.50 -10.44
N GLU A 87 3.78 1.93 -11.37
CA GLU A 87 5.21 2.20 -11.18
C GLU A 87 5.52 3.27 -10.11
N TRP A 88 4.54 4.10 -9.77
CA TRP A 88 4.64 5.10 -8.69
C TRP A 88 4.19 4.58 -7.31
N ASP A 89 3.79 3.32 -7.22
CA ASP A 89 3.47 2.68 -5.94
C ASP A 89 4.71 1.96 -5.38
N GLY A 90 4.84 1.90 -4.07
CA GLY A 90 6.02 1.31 -3.43
C GLY A 90 5.70 0.45 -2.22
N LEU A 91 6.46 -0.61 -2.04
CA LEU A 91 6.45 -1.44 -0.84
C LEU A 91 7.81 -1.39 -0.15
N VAL A 92 7.84 -0.80 1.03
CA VAL A 92 9.05 -0.72 1.85
C VAL A 92 9.36 -2.10 2.45
N CYS A 93 10.57 -2.58 2.20
CA CYS A 93 11.10 -3.79 2.82
C CYS A 93 12.19 -3.38 3.82
N PRO A 94 12.01 -3.62 5.13
CA PRO A 94 12.91 -3.10 6.17
C PRO A 94 14.34 -3.66 6.13
N SER A 95 14.55 -4.76 5.43
CA SER A 95 15.88 -5.38 5.28
C SER A 95 16.02 -6.09 3.94
N SER A 96 17.27 -6.38 3.55
CA SER A 96 17.57 -7.17 2.36
C SER A 96 16.98 -8.59 2.44
N ALA A 97 16.94 -9.19 3.62
CA ALA A 97 16.34 -10.50 3.83
C ALA A 97 14.83 -10.47 3.57
N VAL A 98 14.13 -9.47 4.10
CA VAL A 98 12.68 -9.27 3.84
C VAL A 98 12.44 -9.00 2.36
N LYS A 99 13.24 -8.16 1.73
CA LYS A 99 13.15 -7.89 0.29
C LYS A 99 13.32 -9.17 -0.54
N GLY A 100 14.33 -9.97 -0.23
CA GLY A 100 14.56 -11.26 -0.89
C GLY A 100 13.37 -12.20 -0.75
N HIS A 101 12.81 -12.30 0.44
CA HIS A 101 11.62 -13.12 0.69
C HIS A 101 10.40 -12.62 -0.11
N VAL A 102 10.12 -11.33 -0.10
CA VAL A 102 9.03 -10.71 -0.88
C VAL A 102 9.17 -11.03 -2.36
N LEU A 103 10.37 -10.86 -2.92
CA LEU A 103 10.63 -11.15 -4.33
C LEU A 103 10.42 -12.65 -4.66
N ASN A 104 10.86 -13.55 -3.77
CA ASN A 104 10.64 -14.98 -3.95
C ASN A 104 9.16 -15.35 -3.96
N VAL A 105 8.35 -14.75 -3.06
CA VAL A 105 6.89 -14.97 -3.03
C VAL A 105 6.24 -14.48 -4.31
N ILE A 106 6.61 -13.29 -4.78
CA ILE A 106 6.09 -12.71 -6.02
C ILE A 106 6.44 -13.58 -7.23
N GLU A 107 7.69 -14.04 -7.35
CA GLU A 107 8.11 -14.88 -8.47
C GLU A 107 7.45 -16.28 -8.43
N ALA A 108 7.30 -16.87 -7.26
CA ALA A 108 6.57 -18.12 -7.10
C ALA A 108 5.10 -17.98 -7.57
N GLN A 109 4.44 -16.89 -7.22
CA GLN A 109 3.07 -16.62 -7.65
C GLN A 109 2.99 -16.39 -9.16
N LYS A 110 3.92 -15.63 -9.75
CA LYS A 110 3.98 -15.43 -11.20
C LYS A 110 4.16 -16.75 -11.94
N GLU A 111 5.04 -17.61 -11.45
CA GLU A 111 5.28 -18.93 -12.04
C GLU A 111 4.04 -19.81 -11.95
N TYR A 112 3.35 -19.81 -10.80
CA TYR A 112 2.07 -20.50 -10.66
C TYR A 112 1.05 -20.02 -11.70
N LEU A 113 0.88 -18.71 -11.86
CA LEU A 113 -0.08 -18.14 -12.82
C LEU A 113 0.32 -18.42 -14.28
N ARG A 114 1.61 -18.42 -14.62
CA ARG A 114 2.09 -18.81 -15.96
C ARG A 114 1.69 -20.27 -16.28
N ARG A 115 1.90 -21.16 -15.32
CA ARG A 115 1.64 -22.58 -15.50
C ARG A 115 0.16 -22.93 -15.51
N GLU A 116 -0.62 -22.38 -14.58
CA GLU A 116 -2.02 -22.80 -14.39
C GLU A 116 -3.01 -22.07 -15.31
N ILE A 117 -2.74 -20.82 -15.66
CA ILE A 117 -3.66 -20.01 -16.49
C ILE A 117 -2.99 -19.34 -17.69
N ALA A 118 -1.76 -19.73 -18.03
CA ALA A 118 -0.99 -19.18 -19.14
C ALA A 118 -0.85 -17.64 -19.11
N ALA A 119 -0.74 -17.05 -17.92
CA ALA A 119 -0.59 -15.61 -17.76
C ALA A 119 0.75 -15.14 -18.33
N THR A 120 0.75 -14.08 -19.14
CA THR A 120 1.94 -13.53 -19.79
C THR A 120 2.28 -12.10 -19.34
N LYS A 121 1.33 -11.40 -18.71
CA LYS A 121 1.50 -10.03 -18.26
C LYS A 121 1.18 -9.92 -16.76
N PHE A 122 2.09 -9.30 -16.05
CA PHE A 122 1.98 -8.99 -14.60
C PHE A 122 2.20 -7.50 -14.37
N THR A 123 1.67 -6.99 -13.27
CA THR A 123 1.93 -5.61 -12.79
C THR A 123 3.30 -5.49 -12.16
#